data_5e67af94c53131e897562d8df8aaa1e6
#
_entry.id   5e67af94c53131e897562d8df8aaa1e6
#
_cell.length_a   1.000
_cell.length_b   1.000
_cell.length_c   1.000
_cell.angle_alpha   90.00
_cell.angle_beta   90.00
_cell.angle_gamma   90.00
#
_symmetry.space_group_name_H-M   'P 1'
#
loop_
_entity.id
_entity.type
_entity.pdbx_description
1 polymer ?
#
loop_
_entity_poly.entity_id
_entity_poly.type
_entity_poly.pdbx_seq_one_letter_code
_entity_poly.pdbx_strand_id
1 'polypeptide(L)'
;MQDIEAVLEEGRNVDIAVIGIGNPHRSSTLRKLGYLSDEDLNYLRKLGVVGDIGFRFFDDFGNVIIDSFTNKVIGVTLTELKKINQVIAVVEGIHKLESIKAALNGGFINVLIIDEQTAAAIVENW
;
A
#
# COMPACT_ATOMS: atom_id res chain seq x y z
N MET A 1 -5.83 0.25 26.19
CA MET A 1 -6.81 0.39 25.11
C MET A 1 -7.23 -0.96 24.55
N GLN A 2 -7.96 -1.67 25.37
CA GLN A 2 -8.39 -3.04 25.06
C GLN A 2 -9.31 -3.13 23.83
N ASP A 3 -10.16 -2.13 23.62
CA ASP A 3 -11.09 -2.12 22.47
C ASP A 3 -10.39 -1.99 21.13
N ILE A 4 -9.35 -1.15 21.07
CA ILE A 4 -8.56 -0.97 19.85
C ILE A 4 -7.79 -2.25 19.56
N GLU A 5 -7.16 -2.84 20.56
CA GLU A 5 -6.41 -4.08 20.39
C GLU A 5 -7.32 -5.23 19.95
N ALA A 6 -8.54 -5.32 20.47
CA ALA A 6 -9.52 -6.33 20.04
C ALA A 6 -9.87 -6.19 18.56
N VAL A 7 -10.08 -4.97 18.09
CA VAL A 7 -10.38 -4.69 16.67
C VAL A 7 -9.18 -5.03 15.78
N LEU A 8 -7.98 -4.67 16.19
CA LEU A 8 -6.76 -5.00 15.44
C LEU A 8 -6.55 -6.50 15.37
N GLU A 9 -6.82 -7.22 16.46
CA GLU A 9 -6.72 -8.69 16.48
C GLU A 9 -7.71 -9.33 15.50
N GLU A 10 -8.94 -8.85 15.45
CA GLU A 10 -9.91 -9.29 14.44
C GLU A 10 -9.43 -9.02 13.03
N GLY A 11 -8.84 -7.84 12.80
CA GLY A 11 -8.29 -7.47 11.49
C GLY A 11 -7.15 -8.38 11.04
N ARG A 12 -6.32 -8.86 11.97
CA ARG A 12 -5.23 -9.80 11.64
C ARG A 12 -5.72 -11.19 11.29
N ASN A 13 -6.92 -11.57 11.75
CA ASN A 13 -7.46 -12.92 11.63
C ASN A 13 -8.59 -13.04 10.60
N VAL A 14 -8.80 -12.04 9.77
CA VAL A 14 -9.78 -12.14 8.69
C VAL A 14 -9.27 -13.09 7.59
N ASP A 15 -10.20 -13.68 6.86
CA ASP A 15 -9.88 -14.56 5.73
C ASP A 15 -9.69 -13.77 4.43
N ILE A 16 -10.35 -12.63 4.31
CA ILE A 16 -10.35 -11.78 3.12
C ILE A 16 -10.13 -10.33 3.55
N ALA A 17 -9.19 -9.67 2.90
CA ALA A 17 -8.99 -8.23 3.02
C ALA A 17 -9.21 -7.57 1.67
N VAL A 18 -9.90 -6.43 1.66
CA VAL A 18 -10.06 -5.59 0.47
C VAL A 18 -9.29 -4.31 0.72
N ILE A 19 -8.37 -3.98 -0.18
CA ILE A 19 -7.45 -2.86 -0.01
C ILE A 19 -7.36 -2.01 -1.27
N GLY A 20 -6.90 -0.78 -1.11
CA GLY A 20 -6.43 0.06 -2.20
C GLY A 20 -4.92 0.12 -2.22
N ILE A 21 -4.36 0.59 -3.32
CA ILE A 21 -2.94 0.87 -3.45
C ILE A 21 -2.78 2.34 -3.78
N GLY A 22 -1.94 3.04 -3.04
CA GLY A 22 -1.64 4.45 -3.27
C GLY A 22 -0.25 4.66 -3.83
N ASN A 23 -0.06 5.82 -4.46
CA ASN A 23 1.25 6.34 -4.80
C ASN A 23 1.42 7.66 -4.07
N PRO A 24 2.26 7.75 -3.03
CA PRO A 24 2.37 8.97 -2.23
C PRO A 24 2.90 10.17 -3.03
N HIS A 25 3.53 9.93 -4.18
CA HIS A 25 4.10 10.97 -5.02
C HIS A 25 3.13 11.51 -6.08
N ARG A 26 1.99 10.83 -6.30
CA ARG A 26 1.00 11.20 -7.32
C ARG A 26 -0.41 11.06 -6.77
N SER A 27 -1.21 12.15 -6.87
CA SER A 27 -2.63 12.16 -6.49
C SER A 27 -2.88 11.60 -5.08
N SER A 28 -1.94 11.82 -4.17
CA SER A 28 -1.98 11.26 -2.83
C SER A 28 -3.04 11.96 -1.97
N THR A 29 -3.94 11.18 -1.39
CA THR A 29 -4.88 11.65 -0.39
C THR A 29 -4.15 12.17 0.86
N LEU A 30 -3.07 11.53 1.27
CA LEU A 30 -2.26 11.94 2.40
C LEU A 30 -1.72 13.36 2.23
N ARG A 31 -1.24 13.69 1.02
CA ARG A 31 -0.75 15.02 0.71
C ARG A 31 -1.88 16.04 0.68
N LYS A 32 -3.00 15.70 0.04
CA LYS A 32 -4.17 16.59 -0.07
C LYS A 32 -4.74 16.95 1.29
N LEU A 33 -4.73 16.03 2.23
CA LEU A 33 -5.22 16.23 3.60
C LEU A 33 -4.17 16.86 4.52
N GLY A 34 -2.95 17.12 4.03
CA GLY A 34 -1.90 17.76 4.80
C GLY A 34 -1.11 16.85 5.73
N TYR A 35 -1.26 15.54 5.61
CA TYR A 35 -0.48 14.57 6.42
C TYR A 35 0.96 14.41 5.93
N LEU A 36 1.22 14.71 4.65
CA LEU A 36 2.55 14.67 4.07
C LEU A 36 2.90 16.03 3.49
N SER A 37 4.00 16.60 3.96
CA SER A 37 4.58 17.82 3.39
C SER A 37 5.47 17.49 2.19
N ASP A 38 5.91 18.50 1.46
CA ASP A 38 6.87 18.30 0.36
C ASP A 38 8.20 17.74 0.87
N GLU A 39 8.62 18.14 2.07
CA GLU A 39 9.82 17.61 2.72
C GLU A 39 9.65 16.12 3.04
N ASP A 40 8.50 15.73 3.57
CA ASP A 40 8.17 14.33 3.85
C ASP A 40 8.23 13.50 2.56
N LEU A 41 7.67 14.01 1.46
CA LEU A 41 7.68 13.32 0.17
C LEU A 41 9.09 13.15 -0.37
N ASN A 42 9.94 14.16 -0.22
CA ASN A 42 11.35 14.07 -0.62
C ASN A 42 12.09 13.00 0.18
N TYR A 43 11.80 12.92 1.48
CA TYR A 43 12.37 11.90 2.35
C TYR A 43 11.94 10.50 1.92
N LEU A 44 10.65 10.29 1.65
CA LEU A 44 10.13 9.00 1.16
C LEU A 44 10.76 8.60 -0.17
N ARG A 45 10.98 9.56 -1.08
CA ARG A 45 11.68 9.30 -2.34
C ARG A 45 13.11 8.82 -2.12
N LYS A 46 13.82 9.42 -1.19
CA LYS A 46 15.19 9.01 -0.83
C LYS A 46 15.23 7.58 -0.29
N LEU A 47 14.17 7.16 0.39
CA LEU A 47 14.04 5.79 0.90
C LEU A 47 13.63 4.80 -0.19
N GLY A 48 13.30 5.28 -1.39
CA GLY A 48 12.87 4.43 -2.49
C GLY A 48 11.40 4.03 -2.45
N VAL A 49 10.57 4.74 -1.69
CA VAL A 49 9.14 4.45 -1.60
C VAL A 49 8.45 4.72 -2.94
N VAL A 50 7.72 3.73 -3.44
CA VAL A 50 6.94 3.83 -4.68
C VAL A 50 5.45 3.63 -4.48
N GLY A 51 5.03 3.14 -3.33
CA GLY A 51 3.62 2.90 -3.06
C GLY A 51 3.29 2.74 -1.59
N ASP A 52 1.99 2.73 -1.29
CA ASP A 52 1.48 2.47 0.04
C ASP A 52 0.20 1.63 0.02
N ILE A 53 0.00 0.89 1.08
CA ILE A 53 -1.23 0.19 1.39
C ILE A 53 -1.55 0.51 2.85
N GLY A 54 -2.69 1.16 3.09
CA GLY A 54 -3.08 1.55 4.44
C GLY A 54 -2.05 2.43 5.15
N PHE A 55 -1.41 3.35 4.41
CA PHE A 55 -0.34 4.24 4.88
C PHE A 55 0.94 3.51 5.31
N ARG A 56 1.10 2.29 4.87
CA ARG A 56 2.33 1.50 5.02
C ARG A 56 3.06 1.52 3.69
N PHE A 57 4.32 1.92 3.71
CA PHE A 57 5.11 2.18 2.51
C PHE A 57 5.95 0.97 2.10
N PHE A 58 6.18 0.86 0.79
CA PHE A 58 7.04 -0.17 0.23
C PHE A 58 7.83 0.38 -0.96
N ASP A 59 8.96 -0.25 -1.26
CA ASP A 59 9.83 0.12 -2.37
C ASP A 59 9.47 -0.65 -3.65
N ASP A 60 10.22 -0.39 -4.71
CA ASP A 60 10.02 -0.98 -6.04
C ASP A 60 10.14 -2.50 -6.06
N PHE A 61 10.91 -3.06 -5.14
CA PHE A 61 11.10 -4.51 -5.00
C PHE A 61 10.04 -5.16 -4.09
N GLY A 62 9.15 -4.36 -3.51
CA GLY A 62 8.16 -4.84 -2.55
C GLY A 62 8.69 -4.99 -1.13
N ASN A 63 9.82 -4.37 -0.83
CA ASN A 63 10.34 -4.34 0.55
C ASN A 63 9.57 -3.32 1.37
N VAL A 64 9.21 -3.70 2.58
CA VAL A 64 8.53 -2.81 3.53
C VAL A 64 9.50 -1.75 4.01
N ILE A 65 9.09 -0.48 3.92
CA ILE A 65 9.87 0.65 4.42
C ILE A 65 9.31 1.03 5.80
N ILE A 66 10.15 0.91 6.81
CA ILE A 66 9.80 1.28 8.19
C ILE A 66 10.44 2.62 8.50
N ASP A 67 9.62 3.60 8.84
CA ASP A 67 10.06 4.95 9.18
C ASP A 67 9.23 5.55 10.32
N SER A 68 9.45 6.84 10.60
CA SER A 68 8.72 7.54 11.67
C SER A 68 7.22 7.67 11.38
N PHE A 69 6.78 7.61 10.12
CA PHE A 69 5.37 7.65 9.76
C PHE A 69 4.66 6.36 10.10
N THR A 70 5.28 5.21 9.82
CA THR A 70 4.70 3.89 10.11
C THR A 70 4.42 3.71 11.59
N ASN A 71 5.23 4.30 12.45
CA ASN A 71 5.04 4.21 13.90
C ASN A 71 3.82 5.00 14.40
N LYS A 72 3.27 5.90 13.59
CA LYS A 72 2.09 6.70 13.91
C LYS A 72 0.79 6.10 13.38
N VAL A 73 0.88 5.03 12.62
CA VAL A 73 -0.28 4.38 12.00
C VAL A 73 -0.80 3.28 12.90
N ILE A 74 -2.09 3.32 13.18
CA ILE A 74 -2.80 2.25 13.88
C ILE A 74 -3.53 1.42 12.82
N GLY A 75 -3.18 0.16 12.68
CA GLY A 75 -3.77 -0.71 11.67
C GLY A 75 -2.92 -1.95 11.43
N VAL A 76 -3.40 -2.81 10.54
CA VAL A 76 -2.70 -4.03 10.12
C VAL A 76 -1.41 -3.63 9.38
N THR A 77 -0.30 -4.26 9.72
CA THR A 77 0.98 -4.05 9.05
C THR A 77 1.03 -4.81 7.72
N LEU A 78 1.97 -4.44 6.84
CA LEU A 78 2.16 -5.18 5.58
C LEU A 78 2.58 -6.63 5.81
N THR A 79 3.38 -6.88 6.82
CA THR A 79 3.78 -8.24 7.19
C THR A 79 2.59 -9.07 7.65
N GLU A 80 1.69 -8.48 8.43
CA GLU A 80 0.45 -9.12 8.86
C GLU A 80 -0.52 -9.33 7.69
N LEU A 81 -0.59 -8.36 6.76
CA LEU A 81 -1.42 -8.45 5.56
C LEU A 81 -1.03 -9.67 4.71
N LYS A 82 0.25 -9.95 4.58
CA LYS A 82 0.76 -11.10 3.81
C LYS A 82 0.30 -12.45 4.36
N LYS A 83 -0.10 -12.51 5.62
CA LYS A 83 -0.60 -13.74 6.27
C LYS A 83 -2.09 -13.97 6.05
N ILE A 84 -2.81 -12.99 5.54
CA ILE A 84 -4.24 -13.12 5.22
C ILE A 84 -4.36 -13.96 3.94
N ASN A 85 -5.28 -14.93 3.95
CA ASN A 85 -5.44 -15.89 2.85
C ASN A 85 -5.71 -15.22 1.52
N GLN A 86 -6.60 -14.23 1.49
CA GLN A 86 -6.96 -13.56 0.27
C GLN A 86 -6.95 -12.05 0.47
N VAL A 87 -6.07 -11.38 -0.27
CA VAL A 87 -5.97 -9.91 -0.27
C VAL A 87 -6.34 -9.41 -1.66
N ILE A 88 -7.44 -8.70 -1.73
CA ILE A 88 -8.01 -8.18 -2.97
C ILE A 88 -7.68 -6.69 -3.06
N ALA A 89 -6.91 -6.30 -4.07
CA ALA A 89 -6.65 -4.89 -4.36
C ALA A 89 -7.61 -4.38 -5.42
N VAL A 90 -8.27 -3.27 -5.14
CA VAL A 90 -9.13 -2.55 -6.08
C VAL A 90 -8.44 -1.23 -6.41
N VAL A 91 -7.97 -1.08 -7.65
CA VAL A 91 -7.11 0.04 -8.04
C VAL A 91 -7.50 0.53 -9.43
N GLU A 92 -7.39 1.82 -9.65
CA GLU A 92 -7.65 2.44 -10.95
C GLU A 92 -6.53 3.42 -11.29
N GLY A 93 -6.12 3.40 -12.55
CA GLY A 93 -5.29 4.44 -13.14
C GLY A 93 -3.84 4.02 -13.43
N ILE A 94 -3.38 4.40 -14.62
CA ILE A 94 -2.02 4.12 -15.10
C ILE A 94 -0.96 4.78 -14.20
N HIS A 95 -1.29 5.91 -13.56
CA HIS A 95 -0.38 6.58 -12.64
C HIS A 95 0.01 5.73 -11.43
N LYS A 96 -0.70 4.62 -11.18
CA LYS A 96 -0.41 3.67 -10.10
C LYS A 96 0.34 2.43 -10.58
N LEU A 97 0.73 2.38 -11.85
CA LEU A 97 1.38 1.21 -12.45
C LEU A 97 2.60 0.73 -11.64
N GLU A 98 3.49 1.63 -11.31
CA GLU A 98 4.70 1.31 -10.55
C GLU A 98 4.37 0.77 -9.16
N SER A 99 3.41 1.39 -8.48
CA SER A 99 2.96 0.97 -7.15
C SER A 99 2.31 -0.41 -7.19
N ILE A 100 1.51 -0.70 -8.22
CA ILE A 100 0.86 -2.00 -8.40
C ILE A 100 1.91 -3.10 -8.63
N LYS A 101 2.87 -2.85 -9.52
CA LYS A 101 3.96 -3.80 -9.79
C LYS A 101 4.75 -4.12 -8.53
N ALA A 102 5.07 -3.09 -7.75
CA ALA A 102 5.79 -3.25 -6.49
C ALA A 102 4.99 -4.06 -5.47
N ALA A 103 3.67 -3.83 -5.37
CA ALA A 103 2.80 -4.60 -4.49
C ALA A 103 2.73 -6.08 -4.89
N LEU A 104 2.71 -6.37 -6.18
CA LEU A 104 2.78 -7.74 -6.70
C LEU A 104 4.13 -8.38 -6.37
N ASN A 105 5.23 -7.65 -6.58
CA ASN A 105 6.58 -8.13 -6.27
C ASN A 105 6.73 -8.45 -4.77
N GLY A 106 6.10 -7.66 -3.93
CA GLY A 106 6.16 -7.85 -2.48
C GLY A 106 5.29 -8.99 -1.96
N GLY A 107 4.40 -9.52 -2.80
CA GLY A 107 3.48 -10.58 -2.39
C GLY A 107 2.39 -10.10 -1.43
N PHE A 108 2.04 -8.81 -1.48
CA PHE A 108 1.02 -8.24 -0.58
C PHE A 108 -0.40 -8.55 -1.03
N ILE A 109 -0.61 -8.85 -2.30
CA ILE A 109 -1.94 -9.05 -2.88
C ILE A 109 -2.02 -10.36 -3.66
N ASN A 110 -3.19 -10.99 -3.69
CA ASN A 110 -3.48 -12.23 -4.42
C ASN A 110 -4.45 -11.99 -5.58
N VAL A 111 -5.33 -11.03 -5.44
CA VAL A 111 -6.36 -10.70 -6.44
C VAL A 111 -6.26 -9.22 -6.75
N LEU A 112 -6.27 -8.90 -8.03
CA LEU A 112 -6.17 -7.53 -8.51
C LEU A 112 -7.37 -7.21 -9.40
N ILE A 113 -8.15 -6.22 -8.98
CA ILE A 113 -9.28 -5.69 -9.73
C ILE A 113 -8.88 -4.31 -10.22
N ILE A 114 -8.68 -4.19 -11.53
CA ILE A 114 -8.21 -2.95 -12.16
C ILE A 114 -8.95 -2.67 -13.47
N ASP A 115 -8.87 -1.44 -13.93
CA ASP A 115 -9.38 -1.05 -15.23
C ASP A 115 -8.56 -1.68 -16.37
N GLU A 116 -9.19 -1.87 -17.52
CA GLU A 116 -8.58 -2.51 -18.69
C GLU A 116 -7.29 -1.83 -19.15
N GLN A 117 -7.28 -0.49 -19.18
CA GLN A 117 -6.13 0.28 -19.62
C GLN A 117 -4.90 0.06 -18.72
N THR A 118 -5.10 0.06 -17.42
CA THR A 118 -4.04 -0.21 -16.45
C THR A 118 -3.57 -1.66 -16.54
N ALA A 119 -4.49 -2.60 -16.73
CA ALA A 119 -4.16 -4.01 -16.91
C ALA A 119 -3.26 -4.22 -18.14
N ALA A 120 -3.61 -3.60 -19.27
CA ALA A 120 -2.80 -3.67 -20.48
C ALA A 120 -1.40 -3.09 -20.26
N ALA A 121 -1.31 -1.96 -19.55
CA ALA A 121 -0.02 -1.33 -19.23
C ALA A 121 0.86 -2.23 -18.35
N ILE A 122 0.27 -2.95 -17.40
CA ILE A 122 1.00 -3.92 -16.55
C ILE A 122 1.59 -5.03 -17.41
N VAL A 123 0.80 -5.61 -18.29
CA VAL A 123 1.24 -6.72 -19.15
C VAL A 123 2.37 -6.27 -20.09
N GLU A 124 2.27 -5.08 -20.67
CA GLU A 124 3.28 -4.54 -21.58
C GLU A 124 4.60 -4.17 -20.89
N ASN A 125 4.56 -3.81 -19.62
CA ASN A 125 5.71 -3.29 -18.87
C ASN A 125 6.23 -4.25 -17.79
N TRP A 126 5.78 -5.48 -17.80
CA TRP A 126 6.18 -6.46 -16.79
C TRP A 126 7.61 -7.03 -16.98
#